data_99f384bc2ed6134597ee03cc666eb36d
#
_entry.id   99f384bc2ed6134597ee03cc666eb36d
#
_cell.length_a   1.000
_cell.length_b   1.000
_cell.length_c   1.000
_cell.angle_alpha   90.00
_cell.angle_beta   90.00
_cell.angle_gamma   90.00
#
_symmetry.space_group_name_H-M   'P 1'
#
loop_
_entity.id
_entity.type
_entity.pdbx_description
1 polymer ?
#
loop_
_entity_poly.entity_id
_entity_poly.type
_entity_poly.pdbx_seq_one_letter_code
_entity_poly.pdbx_strand_id
1 'polypeptide(L)'
;ITSNDGTLFNISAVQNSLWKSTQQTITGALTAGKINKVIAKMVGKGLSEDVDILVNPDTWSDMIQDVLAQRFFDSSYDASRAKVGAKSLEFVSQNGMVRAIPHNMVKSGKAYIGPISKRMERVGSTDITMNHPGYENERIFLNLPDNNGFELRAMSDQSLFTRKPGLFARIDGIQNGN
;
A
#
# COMPACT_ATOMS: atom_id res chain seq x y z
N ILE A 1 -7.35 -5.07 5.76
CA ILE A 1 -8.02 -4.65 4.52
C ILE A 1 -7.98 -5.74 3.46
N THR A 2 -6.84 -6.39 3.26
CA THR A 2 -6.67 -7.45 2.24
C THR A 2 -6.90 -8.88 2.76
N SER A 3 -7.31 -9.06 4.01
CA SER A 3 -7.78 -10.34 4.53
C SER A 3 -9.24 -10.55 4.13
N ASN A 4 -9.58 -11.76 3.71
CA ASN A 4 -10.93 -12.11 3.29
C ASN A 4 -11.67 -12.96 4.34
N ASP A 5 -11.13 -13.07 5.56
CA ASP A 5 -11.59 -14.00 6.61
C ASP A 5 -12.32 -13.28 7.76
N GLY A 6 -12.50 -11.97 7.64
CA GLY A 6 -13.04 -11.17 8.73
C GLY A 6 -14.40 -10.55 8.44
N THR A 7 -14.92 -9.94 9.49
CA THR A 7 -16.10 -9.08 9.45
C THR A 7 -15.65 -7.65 9.74
N LEU A 8 -16.02 -6.72 8.86
CA LEU A 8 -15.78 -5.30 9.02
C LEU A 8 -17.12 -4.57 8.89
N PHE A 9 -17.45 -3.69 9.82
CA PHE A 9 -18.76 -3.02 9.92
C PHE A 9 -19.95 -3.98 9.91
N ASN A 10 -19.80 -5.11 10.59
CA ASN A 10 -20.79 -6.19 10.62
C ASN A 10 -21.09 -6.86 9.24
N ILE A 11 -20.28 -6.60 8.24
CA ILE A 11 -20.38 -7.22 6.90
C ILE A 11 -19.32 -8.31 6.79
N SER A 12 -19.77 -9.55 6.62
CA SER A 12 -18.87 -10.69 6.44
C SER A 12 -18.29 -10.71 5.03
N ALA A 13 -16.95 -10.70 4.94
CA ALA A 13 -16.25 -10.84 3.67
C ALA A 13 -16.47 -12.23 3.03
N VAL A 14 -16.76 -13.25 3.83
CA VAL A 14 -17.04 -14.60 3.30
C VAL A 14 -18.35 -14.65 2.52
N GLN A 15 -19.38 -13.96 3.00
CA GLN A 15 -20.72 -13.97 2.40
C GLN A 15 -20.88 -12.97 1.26
N ASN A 16 -20.09 -11.91 1.22
CA ASN A 16 -20.24 -10.80 0.28
C ASN A 16 -19.06 -10.72 -0.69
N SER A 17 -19.20 -11.24 -1.90
CA SER A 17 -18.12 -11.29 -2.90
C SER A 17 -17.62 -9.92 -3.35
N LEU A 18 -18.50 -8.92 -3.42
CA LEU A 18 -18.11 -7.54 -3.76
C LEU A 18 -17.36 -6.83 -2.63
N TRP A 19 -17.52 -7.31 -1.39
CA TRP A 19 -16.82 -6.81 -0.22
C TRP A 19 -15.41 -7.38 -0.09
N LYS A 20 -15.17 -8.56 -0.65
CA LYS A 20 -13.85 -9.22 -0.64
C LYS A 20 -12.82 -8.42 -1.41
N SER A 21 -11.65 -8.22 -0.83
CA SER A 21 -10.48 -7.78 -1.59
C SER A 21 -10.08 -8.82 -2.65
N THR A 22 -9.40 -8.36 -3.69
CA THR A 22 -8.89 -9.28 -4.72
C THR A 22 -7.54 -9.83 -4.27
N GLN A 23 -7.43 -11.15 -4.18
CA GLN A 23 -6.17 -11.84 -3.91
C GLN A 23 -5.74 -12.59 -5.17
N GLN A 24 -4.50 -12.38 -5.61
CA GLN A 24 -3.95 -13.02 -6.79
C GLN A 24 -2.56 -13.53 -6.50
N THR A 25 -2.37 -14.83 -6.65
CA THR A 25 -1.03 -15.42 -6.64
C THR A 25 -0.48 -15.44 -8.07
N ILE A 26 0.77 -15.02 -8.22
CA ILE A 26 1.50 -15.06 -9.49
C ILE A 26 2.78 -15.86 -9.33
N THR A 27 3.37 -16.25 -10.45
CA THR A 27 4.70 -16.87 -10.50
C THR A 27 5.60 -16.00 -11.39
N GLY A 28 6.83 -15.77 -10.94
CA GLY A 28 7.82 -14.94 -11.64
C GLY A 28 7.65 -13.45 -11.38
N ALA A 29 8.34 -12.62 -12.14
CA ALA A 29 8.40 -11.17 -11.99
C ALA A 29 7.02 -10.50 -12.10
N LEU A 30 6.87 -9.37 -11.42
CA LEU A 30 5.68 -8.53 -11.48
C LEU A 30 5.74 -7.65 -12.74
N THR A 31 4.88 -7.92 -13.72
CA THR A 31 4.80 -7.17 -14.97
C THR A 31 3.53 -6.31 -15.03
N ALA A 32 3.55 -5.25 -15.85
CA ALA A 32 2.39 -4.40 -16.07
C ALA A 32 1.15 -5.19 -16.54
N GLY A 33 1.34 -6.22 -17.37
CA GLY A 33 0.24 -7.08 -17.80
C GLY A 33 -0.41 -7.87 -16.66
N LYS A 34 0.38 -8.36 -15.70
CA LYS A 34 -0.15 -9.04 -14.50
C LYS A 34 -0.91 -8.07 -13.60
N ILE A 35 -0.39 -6.85 -13.44
CA ILE A 35 -1.04 -5.79 -12.68
C ILE A 35 -2.39 -5.43 -13.32
N ASN A 36 -2.44 -5.22 -14.63
CA ASN A 36 -3.67 -4.89 -15.35
C ASN A 36 -4.75 -5.98 -15.23
N LYS A 37 -4.37 -7.26 -15.18
CA LYS A 37 -5.32 -8.35 -14.91
C LYS A 37 -5.94 -8.26 -13.51
N VAL A 38 -5.17 -7.85 -12.51
CA VAL A 38 -5.69 -7.65 -11.15
C VAL A 38 -6.60 -6.43 -11.11
N ILE A 39 -6.19 -5.32 -11.74
CA ILE A 39 -7.00 -4.11 -11.83
C ILE A 39 -8.33 -4.39 -12.53
N ALA A 40 -8.34 -5.17 -13.61
CA ALA A 40 -9.59 -5.56 -14.29
C ALA A 40 -10.59 -6.26 -13.34
N LYS A 41 -10.11 -7.12 -12.44
CA LYS A 41 -10.97 -7.73 -11.41
C LYS A 41 -11.48 -6.71 -10.40
N MET A 42 -10.69 -5.70 -10.06
CA MET A 42 -11.10 -4.61 -9.17
C MET A 42 -12.10 -3.68 -9.84
N VAL A 43 -11.95 -3.42 -11.14
CA VAL A 43 -12.92 -2.67 -11.97
C VAL A 43 -14.27 -3.38 -11.98
N GLY A 44 -14.30 -4.71 -12.12
CA GLY A 44 -15.52 -5.50 -11.98
C GLY A 44 -16.21 -5.38 -10.61
N LYS A 45 -15.51 -4.88 -9.58
CA LYS A 45 -16.08 -4.58 -8.25
C LYS A 45 -16.40 -3.09 -8.06
N GLY A 46 -16.28 -2.28 -9.11
CA GLY A 46 -16.62 -0.85 -9.09
C GLY A 46 -15.45 0.09 -8.83
N LEU A 47 -14.21 -0.32 -9.12
CA LEU A 47 -13.09 0.59 -9.14
C LEU A 47 -13.22 1.56 -10.32
N SER A 48 -13.19 2.86 -10.05
CA SER A 48 -13.24 3.95 -11.05
C SER A 48 -12.19 5.03 -10.83
N GLU A 49 -11.18 4.75 -10.03
CA GLU A 49 -10.21 5.73 -9.54
C GLU A 49 -8.78 5.31 -9.90
N ASP A 50 -7.86 6.30 -9.86
CA ASP A 50 -6.44 6.02 -9.95
C ASP A 50 -5.98 5.10 -8.83
N VAL A 51 -4.96 4.31 -9.09
CA VAL A 51 -4.52 3.22 -8.22
C VAL A 51 -3.06 3.41 -7.85
N ASP A 52 -2.77 3.28 -6.58
CA ASP A 52 -1.41 3.16 -6.08
C ASP A 52 -1.05 1.68 -5.86
N ILE A 53 0.17 1.32 -6.21
CA ILE A 53 0.74 -0.01 -5.95
C ILE A 53 1.91 0.16 -4.98
N LEU A 54 1.81 -0.43 -3.81
CA LEU A 54 2.92 -0.53 -2.88
C LEU A 54 3.69 -1.82 -3.15
N VAL A 55 4.95 -1.71 -3.46
CA VAL A 55 5.84 -2.82 -3.77
C VAL A 55 7.10 -2.79 -2.89
N ASN A 56 7.73 -3.95 -2.74
CA ASN A 56 9.06 -4.02 -2.14
C ASN A 56 10.09 -3.29 -3.04
N PRO A 57 11.14 -2.65 -2.49
CA PRO A 57 12.17 -1.97 -3.28
C PRO A 57 12.84 -2.85 -4.34
N ASP A 58 13.07 -4.14 -4.06
CA ASP A 58 13.65 -5.07 -5.03
C ASP A 58 12.70 -5.29 -6.22
N THR A 59 11.42 -5.52 -5.94
CA THR A 59 10.38 -5.66 -6.98
C THR A 59 10.27 -4.38 -7.82
N TRP A 60 10.40 -3.22 -7.19
CA TRP A 60 10.38 -1.93 -7.90
C TRP A 60 11.59 -1.76 -8.81
N SER A 61 12.77 -2.20 -8.36
CA SER A 61 13.98 -2.20 -9.18
C SER A 61 13.83 -3.07 -10.44
N ASP A 62 13.28 -4.29 -10.29
CA ASP A 62 13.01 -5.18 -11.40
C ASP A 62 12.01 -4.57 -12.40
N MET A 63 10.95 -3.95 -11.90
CA MET A 63 9.96 -3.27 -12.74
C MET A 63 10.57 -2.12 -13.55
N ILE A 64 11.48 -1.35 -12.96
CA ILE A 64 12.19 -0.29 -13.70
C ILE A 64 13.09 -0.88 -14.78
N GLN A 65 13.83 -1.94 -14.49
CA GLN A 65 14.68 -2.59 -15.47
C GLN A 65 13.89 -3.09 -16.69
N ASP A 66 12.72 -3.71 -16.46
CA ASP A 66 11.82 -4.12 -17.53
C ASP A 66 11.36 -2.95 -18.40
N VAL A 67 10.99 -1.83 -17.78
CA VAL A 67 10.56 -0.62 -18.49
C VAL A 67 11.72 0.02 -19.27
N LEU A 68 12.90 0.07 -18.68
CA LEU A 68 14.09 0.56 -19.37
C LEU A 68 14.46 -0.32 -20.56
N ALA A 69 14.43 -1.66 -20.41
CA ALA A 69 14.68 -2.58 -21.48
C ALA A 69 13.72 -2.37 -22.67
N GLN A 70 12.42 -2.16 -22.39
CA GLN A 70 11.44 -1.85 -23.44
C GLN A 70 11.69 -0.51 -24.12
N ARG A 71 12.16 0.50 -23.40
CA ARG A 71 12.46 1.84 -23.94
C ARG A 71 13.68 1.89 -24.83
N PHE A 72 14.66 1.03 -24.65
CA PHE A 72 15.83 0.96 -25.55
C PHE A 72 15.47 0.56 -26.97
N PHE A 73 14.30 -0.05 -27.20
CA PHE A 73 13.81 -0.42 -28.54
C PHE A 73 12.89 0.64 -29.16
N ASP A 74 12.53 1.69 -28.42
CA ASP A 74 11.69 2.79 -28.93
C ASP A 74 12.59 3.97 -29.35
N SER A 75 12.81 4.13 -30.64
CA SER A 75 13.63 5.21 -31.22
C SER A 75 12.99 6.61 -31.13
N SER A 76 11.74 6.72 -30.64
CA SER A 76 11.02 7.98 -30.46
C SER A 76 11.24 8.65 -29.11
N TYR A 77 12.21 8.16 -28.33
CA TYR A 77 12.48 8.63 -26.98
C TYR A 77 13.09 10.03 -26.98
N ASP A 78 12.36 10.99 -26.41
CA ASP A 78 12.85 12.35 -26.18
C ASP A 78 13.71 12.40 -24.90
N ALA A 79 15.00 12.64 -25.07
CA ALA A 79 16.00 12.71 -24.00
C ALA A 79 15.66 13.73 -22.89
N SER A 80 14.78 14.71 -23.17
CA SER A 80 14.35 15.72 -22.20
C SER A 80 13.51 15.14 -21.02
N ARG A 81 12.96 13.93 -21.19
CA ARG A 81 12.18 13.22 -20.16
C ARG A 81 12.97 12.18 -19.37
N ALA A 82 14.22 11.97 -19.68
CA ALA A 82 15.11 11.06 -18.94
C ALA A 82 15.58 11.67 -17.60
N LYS A 83 14.67 12.10 -16.74
CA LYS A 83 14.99 12.28 -15.32
C LYS A 83 15.05 10.90 -14.68
N VAL A 84 16.22 10.30 -14.72
CA VAL A 84 16.57 9.12 -13.94
C VAL A 84 16.48 9.52 -12.48
N GLY A 85 15.58 8.90 -11.73
CA GLY A 85 15.33 9.23 -10.34
C GLY A 85 13.84 9.44 -10.03
N ALA A 86 12.94 8.85 -10.82
CA ALA A 86 11.52 8.90 -10.55
C ALA A 86 11.21 8.25 -9.19
N LYS A 87 10.65 9.02 -8.26
CA LYS A 87 10.13 8.51 -6.99
C LYS A 87 8.96 7.54 -7.18
N SER A 88 8.37 7.46 -8.37
CA SER A 88 7.27 6.58 -8.73
C SER A 88 7.35 6.19 -10.20
N LEU A 89 6.99 4.95 -10.49
CA LEU A 89 6.78 4.45 -11.83
C LEU A 89 5.29 4.56 -12.15
N GLU A 90 4.96 5.29 -13.22
CA GLU A 90 3.57 5.53 -13.62
C GLU A 90 3.29 4.90 -14.99
N PHE A 91 2.13 4.27 -15.12
CA PHE A 91 1.62 3.74 -16.37
C PHE A 91 0.11 3.83 -16.45
N VAL A 92 -0.44 3.76 -17.64
CA VAL A 92 -1.89 3.84 -17.87
C VAL A 92 -2.53 2.47 -17.77
N SER A 93 -3.65 2.40 -17.07
CA SER A 93 -4.51 1.23 -16.95
C SER A 93 -5.91 1.53 -17.50
N GLN A 94 -6.80 0.54 -17.45
CA GLN A 94 -8.18 0.63 -17.95
C GLN A 94 -8.97 1.79 -17.33
N ASN A 95 -8.70 2.18 -16.09
CA ASN A 95 -9.45 3.16 -15.32
C ASN A 95 -8.64 4.38 -14.88
N GLY A 96 -7.49 4.63 -15.46
CA GLY A 96 -6.67 5.78 -15.12
C GLY A 96 -5.20 5.45 -14.88
N MET A 97 -4.55 6.30 -14.12
CA MET A 97 -3.13 6.16 -13.81
C MET A 97 -2.89 5.12 -12.72
N VAL A 98 -1.85 4.34 -12.92
CA VAL A 98 -1.32 3.40 -11.92
C VAL A 98 0.06 3.84 -11.54
N ARG A 99 0.27 4.09 -10.25
CA ARG A 99 1.53 4.54 -9.70
C ARG A 99 2.13 3.46 -8.80
N ALA A 100 3.31 2.98 -9.15
CA ALA A 100 4.07 2.07 -8.31
C ALA A 100 4.99 2.85 -7.37
N ILE A 101 4.88 2.56 -6.08
CA ILE A 101 5.60 3.25 -5.00
C ILE A 101 6.41 2.20 -4.24
N PRO A 102 7.74 2.32 -4.18
CA PRO A 102 8.55 1.45 -3.34
C PRO A 102 8.32 1.75 -1.87
N HIS A 103 8.14 0.72 -1.06
CA HIS A 103 7.93 0.87 0.37
C HIS A 103 8.65 -0.26 1.13
N ASN A 104 9.54 0.11 2.05
CA ASN A 104 10.39 -0.83 2.78
C ASN A 104 9.64 -1.79 3.72
N MET A 105 8.42 -1.43 4.15
CA MET A 105 7.59 -2.29 5.01
C MET A 105 6.82 -3.35 4.21
N VAL A 106 6.85 -3.31 2.89
CA VAL A 106 6.25 -4.33 2.04
C VAL A 106 7.19 -5.53 1.99
N LYS A 107 6.68 -6.69 2.41
CA LYS A 107 7.45 -7.94 2.39
C LYS A 107 7.80 -8.33 0.95
N SER A 108 9.01 -8.87 0.75
CA SER A 108 9.41 -9.46 -0.52
C SER A 108 8.39 -10.50 -0.98
N GLY A 109 8.16 -10.59 -2.28
CA GLY A 109 7.16 -11.47 -2.88
C GLY A 109 5.72 -11.00 -2.80
N LYS A 110 5.46 -9.79 -2.25
CA LYS A 110 4.12 -9.23 -2.11
C LYS A 110 4.00 -7.84 -2.72
N ALA A 111 2.80 -7.52 -3.21
CA ALA A 111 2.40 -6.17 -3.58
C ALA A 111 0.96 -5.89 -3.15
N TYR A 112 0.68 -4.64 -2.82
CA TYR A 112 -0.65 -4.17 -2.43
C TYR A 112 -1.11 -3.11 -3.41
N ILE A 113 -2.33 -3.26 -3.90
CA ILE A 113 -2.92 -2.41 -4.93
C ILE A 113 -4.22 -1.83 -4.42
N GLY A 114 -4.43 -0.56 -4.65
CA GLY A 114 -5.71 0.08 -4.32
C GLY A 114 -5.68 1.59 -4.45
N PRO A 115 -6.83 2.24 -4.38
CA PRO A 115 -6.93 3.69 -4.34
C PRO A 115 -6.57 4.23 -2.94
N ILE A 116 -5.29 4.03 -2.54
CA ILE A 116 -4.79 4.25 -1.19
C ILE A 116 -5.04 5.71 -0.77
N SER A 117 -4.63 6.65 -1.62
CA SER A 117 -4.73 8.08 -1.32
C SER A 117 -6.17 8.59 -1.18
N LYS A 118 -7.15 7.90 -1.79
CA LYS A 118 -8.55 8.36 -1.84
C LYS A 118 -9.49 7.58 -0.91
N ARG A 119 -9.15 6.32 -0.59
CA ARG A 119 -10.07 5.39 0.10
C ARG A 119 -9.53 4.78 1.38
N MET A 120 -8.29 5.06 1.73
CA MET A 120 -7.80 4.74 3.07
C MET A 120 -8.00 5.94 3.98
N GLU A 121 -8.63 5.69 5.11
CA GLU A 121 -8.92 6.70 6.13
C GLU A 121 -8.18 6.32 7.41
N ARG A 122 -7.62 7.32 8.07
CA ARG A 122 -7.03 7.19 9.40
C ARG A 122 -8.06 7.66 10.41
N VAL A 123 -8.33 6.82 11.39
CA VAL A 123 -9.21 7.12 12.51
C VAL A 123 -8.46 6.89 13.81
N GLY A 124 -8.64 7.78 14.75
CA GLY A 124 -8.08 7.67 16.07
C GLY A 124 -8.56 8.80 16.95
N SER A 125 -8.57 8.59 18.25
CA SER A 125 -8.92 9.62 19.24
C SER A 125 -7.75 10.56 19.48
N THR A 126 -6.51 10.06 19.34
CA THR A 126 -5.30 10.79 19.70
C THR A 126 -4.21 10.56 18.66
N ASP A 127 -3.59 11.63 18.20
CA ASP A 127 -2.37 11.58 17.42
C ASP A 127 -1.18 11.17 18.32
N ILE A 128 0.02 11.07 17.78
CA ILE A 128 1.19 10.76 18.60
C ILE A 128 1.35 11.84 19.65
N THR A 129 1.21 11.45 20.92
CA THR A 129 1.39 12.33 22.07
C THR A 129 2.33 11.71 23.08
N MET A 130 3.09 12.56 23.76
CA MET A 130 3.92 12.15 24.90
C MET A 130 3.23 12.40 26.24
N ASN A 131 2.01 12.96 26.22
CA ASN A 131 1.25 13.21 27.43
C ASN A 131 0.68 11.91 27.98
N HIS A 132 0.85 11.70 29.26
CA HIS A 132 0.35 10.48 29.91
C HIS A 132 -1.17 10.60 30.17
N PRO A 133 -1.98 9.63 29.71
CA PRO A 133 -3.42 9.64 29.96
C PRO A 133 -3.70 9.52 31.47
N GLY A 134 -4.66 10.30 31.95
CA GLY A 134 -5.10 10.28 33.35
C GLY A 134 -4.42 11.30 34.25
N TYR A 135 -3.53 12.14 33.73
CA TYR A 135 -2.99 13.30 34.46
C TYR A 135 -3.57 14.58 33.89
N GLU A 136 -4.15 15.42 34.74
CA GLU A 136 -4.78 16.69 34.36
C GLU A 136 -3.78 17.74 33.86
N ASN A 137 -2.51 17.61 34.22
CA ASN A 137 -1.42 18.44 33.71
C ASN A 137 -0.57 17.61 32.75
N GLU A 138 -0.26 18.17 31.60
CA GLU A 138 0.59 17.58 30.54
C GLU A 138 1.94 17.09 31.10
N ARG A 139 1.93 15.93 31.73
CA ARG A 139 3.17 15.32 32.24
C ARG A 139 3.79 14.46 31.12
N ILE A 140 4.93 14.91 30.65
CA ILE A 140 5.75 14.20 29.65
C ILE A 140 6.62 13.15 30.35
N PHE A 141 7.11 13.45 31.54
CA PHE A 141 8.00 12.57 32.29
C PHE A 141 7.29 12.02 33.53
N LEU A 142 7.39 10.72 33.70
CA LEU A 142 6.94 10.01 34.90
C LEU A 142 8.15 9.61 35.73
N ASN A 143 8.07 9.88 37.03
CA ASN A 143 9.09 9.38 37.96
C ASN A 143 8.91 7.86 38.10
N LEU A 144 9.99 7.12 38.02
CA LEU A 144 10.00 5.70 38.33
C LEU A 144 9.95 5.53 39.85
N PRO A 145 8.99 4.73 40.39
CA PRO A 145 8.84 4.59 41.85
C PRO A 145 10.02 3.89 42.53
N ASP A 146 10.73 3.01 41.78
CA ASP A 146 11.78 2.15 42.33
C ASP A 146 13.18 2.63 42.01
N ASN A 147 13.34 3.63 41.19
CA ASN A 147 14.63 4.15 40.75
C ASN A 147 14.60 5.69 40.64
N ASN A 148 15.75 6.32 40.88
CA ASN A 148 15.92 7.76 40.65
C ASN A 148 16.05 8.05 39.14
N GLY A 149 14.96 7.80 38.39
CA GLY A 149 14.91 7.96 36.93
C GLY A 149 13.55 8.45 36.45
N PHE A 150 13.49 8.82 35.18
CA PHE A 150 12.29 9.25 34.50
C PHE A 150 11.94 8.33 33.35
N GLU A 151 10.66 8.07 33.12
CA GLU A 151 10.14 7.36 32.00
C GLU A 151 9.43 8.31 31.03
N LEU A 152 9.73 8.16 29.72
CA LEU A 152 9.05 8.85 28.64
C LEU A 152 8.27 7.81 27.82
N ARG A 153 6.97 8.03 27.68
CA ARG A 153 6.11 7.18 26.83
C ARG A 153 5.49 8.00 25.72
N ALA A 154 5.63 7.52 24.49
CA ALA A 154 4.83 7.99 23.37
C ALA A 154 3.60 7.10 23.22
N MET A 155 2.44 7.71 23.10
CA MET A 155 1.15 7.02 22.94
C MET A 155 0.47 7.49 21.66
N SER A 156 -0.22 6.58 21.00
CA SER A 156 -1.04 6.87 19.83
C SER A 156 -2.21 5.89 19.79
N ASP A 157 -3.40 6.42 19.58
CA ASP A 157 -4.59 5.62 19.33
C ASP A 157 -5.08 5.89 17.93
N GLN A 158 -4.57 5.10 16.98
CA GLN A 158 -4.83 5.28 15.55
C GLN A 158 -5.09 3.94 14.87
N SER A 159 -6.01 3.92 13.94
CA SER A 159 -6.29 2.78 13.08
C SER A 159 -6.49 3.21 11.64
N LEU A 160 -6.09 2.36 10.72
CA LEU A 160 -6.35 2.54 9.28
C LEU A 160 -7.53 1.67 8.87
N PHE A 161 -8.48 2.24 8.18
CA PHE A 161 -9.60 1.51 7.64
C PHE A 161 -9.99 1.97 6.23
N THR A 162 -10.85 1.21 5.58
CA THR A 162 -11.48 1.57 4.31
C THR A 162 -12.93 1.18 4.34
N ARG A 163 -13.77 2.02 3.73
CA ARG A 163 -15.20 1.72 3.58
C ARG A 163 -15.52 0.75 2.44
N LYS A 164 -14.54 0.49 1.55
CA LYS A 164 -14.72 -0.37 0.37
C LYS A 164 -13.53 -1.31 0.19
N PRO A 165 -13.36 -2.35 1.02
CA PRO A 165 -12.23 -3.26 0.94
C PRO A 165 -12.17 -4.02 -0.39
N GLY A 166 -13.29 -4.20 -1.10
CA GLY A 166 -13.34 -4.82 -2.42
C GLY A 166 -12.56 -4.10 -3.52
N LEU A 167 -12.25 -2.80 -3.32
CA LEU A 167 -11.41 -1.99 -4.23
C LEU A 167 -9.91 -2.15 -3.98
N PHE A 168 -9.51 -3.01 -3.05
CA PHE A 168 -8.11 -3.30 -2.76
C PHE A 168 -7.76 -4.70 -3.24
N ALA A 169 -6.50 -4.88 -3.59
CA ALA A 169 -5.96 -6.17 -4.00
C ALA A 169 -4.61 -6.44 -3.36
N ARG A 170 -4.29 -7.72 -3.26
CA ARG A 170 -2.97 -8.22 -2.87
C ARG A 170 -2.48 -9.18 -3.93
N ILE A 171 -1.24 -9.03 -4.32
CA ILE A 171 -0.51 -9.97 -5.17
C ILE A 171 0.51 -10.68 -4.31
N ASP A 172 0.53 -11.99 -4.39
CA ASP A 172 1.47 -12.86 -3.69
C ASP A 172 2.29 -13.66 -4.72
N GLY A 173 3.46 -14.15 -4.31
CA GLY A 173 4.29 -15.04 -5.11
C GLY A 173 5.14 -14.33 -6.15
N ILE A 174 5.41 -13.03 -5.98
CA ILE A 174 6.33 -12.30 -6.83
C ILE A 174 7.74 -12.84 -6.61
N GLN A 175 8.41 -13.21 -7.68
CA GLN A 175 9.80 -13.63 -7.68
C GLN A 175 10.62 -12.49 -8.28
N ASN A 176 11.52 -11.93 -7.50
CA ASN A 176 12.45 -10.92 -7.96
C ASN A 176 13.61 -11.62 -8.67
N GLY A 177 14.12 -11.01 -9.74
CA GLY A 177 15.36 -11.43 -10.35
C GLY A 177 16.52 -11.20 -9.37
N ASN A 178 17.42 -12.15 -9.28
CA ASN A 178 18.68 -11.97 -8.56
C ASN A 178 19.62 -11.09 -9.36
#